data_4050e9c0e3c757eeb8bc5bb41f13e27a
#
_entry.id   4050e9c0e3c757eeb8bc5bb41f13e27a
#
_cell.length_a   1.000
_cell.length_b   1.000
_cell.length_c   1.000
_cell.angle_alpha   90.00
_cell.angle_beta   90.00
_cell.angle_gamma   90.00
#
_symmetry.space_group_name_H-M   'P 1'
#
loop_
_entity.id
_entity.type
_entity.pdbx_description
1 polymer ?
#
loop_
_entity_poly.entity_id
_entity_poly.type
_entity_poly.pdbx_seq_one_letter_code
_entity_poly.pdbx_strand_id
1 'polypeptide(L)'
;QQPKSQWLNFVKTSKAATKIRQALQIQRTEKKPEKTKKETAIKSITIKSNEDKAIKLAKCCKPVPGDEITGLLTTKRKISVHRLDCENLEKMQNQRKVNVEWGVKGKGNFAVSIRIIAAEKPGLLSETLSVFAKANARVLSANAKTTLNNLTEGTFEIEIKNIKELEQIMQKIQNIKGVQKTERA
;
A
#
# COMPACT_ATOMS: atom_id res chain seq x y z
N GLN A 1 -15.66 -23.61 -48.38
CA GLN A 1 -15.56 -22.59 -47.26
C GLN A 1 -16.89 -22.59 -46.52
N GLN A 2 -16.93 -23.25 -45.36
CA GLN A 2 -18.13 -23.24 -44.52
C GLN A 2 -18.11 -21.98 -43.63
N PRO A 3 -19.25 -21.31 -43.46
CA PRO A 3 -19.32 -20.05 -42.74
C PRO A 3 -19.05 -20.23 -41.22
N LYS A 4 -18.24 -19.35 -40.66
CA LYS A 4 -17.87 -19.29 -39.24
C LYS A 4 -19.03 -19.34 -38.23
N SER A 5 -20.25 -19.07 -38.67
CA SER A 5 -21.47 -19.08 -37.87
C SER A 5 -21.93 -20.48 -37.44
N GLN A 6 -21.66 -21.52 -38.21
CA GLN A 6 -22.06 -22.91 -37.86
C GLN A 6 -21.18 -23.48 -36.72
N TRP A 7 -19.91 -23.14 -36.67
CA TRP A 7 -19.00 -23.58 -35.61
C TRP A 7 -19.39 -23.01 -34.26
N LEU A 8 -19.82 -21.75 -34.21
CA LEU A 8 -20.25 -21.08 -32.97
C LEU A 8 -21.52 -21.71 -32.38
N ASN A 9 -22.41 -22.21 -33.19
CA ASN A 9 -23.64 -22.87 -32.73
C ASN A 9 -23.37 -24.31 -32.25
N PHE A 10 -22.45 -25.05 -32.88
CA PHE A 10 -22.04 -26.38 -32.45
C PHE A 10 -21.40 -26.37 -31.08
N VAL A 11 -20.54 -25.38 -30.78
CA VAL A 11 -19.91 -25.22 -29.47
C VAL A 11 -20.92 -24.83 -28.38
N LYS A 12 -22.02 -24.16 -28.74
CA LYS A 12 -23.05 -23.76 -27.76
C LYS A 12 -23.97 -24.91 -27.31
N THR A 13 -24.13 -25.94 -28.11
CA THR A 13 -25.13 -27.00 -27.90
C THR A 13 -24.55 -28.39 -27.53
N SER A 14 -23.23 -28.59 -27.61
CA SER A 14 -22.64 -29.89 -27.29
C SER A 14 -22.61 -30.16 -25.78
N LYS A 15 -22.99 -31.37 -25.37
CA LYS A 15 -22.87 -31.85 -23.97
C LYS A 15 -21.45 -31.74 -23.40
N ALA A 16 -20.42 -31.72 -24.27
CA ALA A 16 -19.03 -31.51 -23.90
C ALA A 16 -18.77 -30.06 -23.48
N ALA A 17 -19.35 -29.05 -24.20
CA ALA A 17 -19.21 -27.65 -23.83
C ALA A 17 -19.91 -27.30 -22.51
N THR A 18 -21.00 -28.00 -22.18
CA THR A 18 -21.67 -27.84 -20.88
C THR A 18 -20.83 -28.40 -19.73
N LYS A 19 -20.19 -29.58 -19.91
CA LYS A 19 -19.24 -30.13 -18.92
C LYS A 19 -18.01 -29.24 -18.72
N ILE A 20 -17.44 -28.66 -19.78
CA ILE A 20 -16.31 -27.74 -19.68
C ILE A 20 -16.71 -26.45 -18.96
N ARG A 21 -17.92 -25.91 -19.23
CA ARG A 21 -18.42 -24.74 -18.50
C ARG A 21 -18.67 -25.01 -17.03
N GLN A 22 -19.20 -26.19 -16.66
CA GLN A 22 -19.33 -26.60 -15.26
C GLN A 22 -17.97 -26.77 -14.59
N ALA A 23 -17.00 -27.37 -15.25
CA ALA A 23 -15.62 -27.50 -14.71
C ALA A 23 -14.95 -26.14 -14.55
N LEU A 24 -15.13 -25.20 -15.47
CA LEU A 24 -14.61 -23.83 -15.38
C LEU A 24 -15.33 -22.96 -14.34
N GLN A 25 -16.62 -23.22 -14.08
CA GLN A 25 -17.36 -22.54 -13.01
C GLN A 25 -16.94 -23.00 -11.61
N ILE A 26 -16.56 -24.28 -11.46
CA ILE A 26 -16.04 -24.81 -10.18
C ILE A 26 -14.68 -24.19 -9.82
N GLN A 27 -13.90 -23.72 -10.81
CA GLN A 27 -12.63 -23.03 -10.56
C GLN A 27 -12.77 -21.51 -10.31
N ARG A 28 -13.96 -20.93 -10.54
CA ARG A 28 -14.29 -19.57 -10.09
C ARG A 28 -14.87 -19.62 -8.67
N THR A 29 -14.20 -20.23 -7.73
CA THR A 29 -14.29 -19.77 -6.36
C THR A 29 -13.62 -18.41 -6.34
N GLU A 30 -14.41 -17.37 -6.49
CA GLU A 30 -14.04 -16.03 -6.09
C GLU A 30 -13.56 -16.13 -4.65
N LYS A 31 -12.24 -16.18 -4.46
CA LYS A 31 -11.66 -15.86 -3.17
C LYS A 31 -12.05 -14.41 -2.93
N LYS A 32 -13.18 -14.25 -2.24
CA LYS A 32 -13.56 -13.00 -1.60
C LYS A 32 -12.29 -12.47 -0.95
N PRO A 33 -11.82 -11.25 -1.26
CA PRO A 33 -10.58 -10.76 -0.67
C PRO A 33 -10.76 -10.83 0.83
N GLU A 34 -9.95 -11.65 1.46
CA GLU A 34 -9.90 -11.85 2.89
C GLU A 34 -9.73 -10.47 3.55
N LYS A 35 -10.77 -10.02 4.25
CA LYS A 35 -10.78 -8.79 5.06
C LYS A 35 -9.91 -8.96 6.31
N THR A 36 -8.73 -9.48 6.16
CA THR A 36 -7.83 -9.75 7.28
C THR A 36 -6.61 -8.87 7.19
N LYS A 37 -6.38 -8.08 8.21
CA LYS A 37 -5.18 -7.32 8.63
C LYS A 37 -5.28 -5.79 8.72
N LYS A 38 -6.48 -5.20 8.63
CA LYS A 38 -6.62 -3.75 8.96
C LYS A 38 -6.83 -3.46 10.45
N GLU A 39 -7.17 -4.47 11.27
CA GLU A 39 -7.48 -4.26 12.68
C GLU A 39 -6.26 -4.24 13.62
N THR A 40 -5.13 -4.86 13.20
CA THR A 40 -3.95 -4.97 14.07
C THR A 40 -3.20 -3.65 14.24
N ALA A 41 -3.23 -2.77 13.23
CA ALA A 41 -2.59 -1.46 13.30
C ALA A 41 -3.33 -0.48 14.25
N ILE A 42 -4.62 -0.68 14.43
CA ILE A 42 -5.48 0.21 15.24
C ILE A 42 -5.25 0.02 16.73
N LYS A 43 -4.86 -1.19 17.17
CA LYS A 43 -4.59 -1.50 18.58
C LYS A 43 -3.27 -0.89 19.12
N SER A 44 -2.45 -0.33 18.26
CA SER A 44 -1.16 0.29 18.62
C SER A 44 -1.23 1.79 18.89
N ILE A 45 -2.41 2.39 18.80
CA ILE A 45 -2.59 3.83 19.04
C ILE A 45 -3.45 4.02 20.27
N THR A 46 -2.98 4.83 21.19
CA THR A 46 -3.71 5.24 22.40
C THR A 46 -4.19 6.67 22.22
N ILE A 47 -5.45 6.92 22.58
CA ILE A 47 -6.03 8.27 22.60
C ILE A 47 -5.92 8.78 24.02
N LYS A 48 -5.40 9.98 24.21
CA LYS A 48 -5.39 10.67 25.52
C LYS A 48 -6.73 11.30 25.88
N SER A 49 -7.81 11.00 25.16
CA SER A 49 -9.16 11.47 25.48
C SER A 49 -10.06 10.32 25.93
N ASN A 50 -10.90 10.56 26.90
CA ASN A 50 -11.85 9.58 27.49
C ASN A 50 -12.99 9.14 26.53
N GLU A 51 -12.80 9.22 25.23
CA GLU A 51 -13.82 8.90 24.25
C GLU A 51 -13.45 7.64 23.47
N ASP A 52 -14.24 6.59 23.60
CA ASP A 52 -14.15 5.34 22.81
C ASP A 52 -14.55 5.59 21.35
N LYS A 53 -13.70 6.23 20.60
CA LYS A 53 -13.90 6.49 19.17
C LYS A 53 -13.07 5.55 18.32
N ALA A 54 -13.67 5.06 17.24
CA ALA A 54 -12.95 4.23 16.27
C ALA A 54 -11.82 5.01 15.62
N ILE A 55 -10.60 4.47 15.72
CA ILE A 55 -9.38 5.05 15.15
C ILE A 55 -9.14 4.47 13.75
N LYS A 56 -8.69 5.31 12.82
CA LYS A 56 -8.29 4.91 11.48
C LYS A 56 -7.00 5.62 11.09
N LEU A 57 -6.03 4.90 10.55
CA LEU A 57 -4.85 5.49 9.94
C LEU A 57 -5.22 6.15 8.61
N ALA A 58 -4.71 7.36 8.40
CA ALA A 58 -4.91 8.09 7.15
C ALA A 58 -4.23 7.38 5.99
N LYS A 59 -4.90 7.34 4.85
CA LYS A 59 -4.37 6.71 3.64
C LYS A 59 -3.37 7.60 2.89
N CYS A 60 -3.48 8.91 3.07
CA CYS A 60 -2.66 9.90 2.37
C CYS A 60 -1.21 9.92 2.84
N CYS A 61 -0.96 9.69 4.12
CA CYS A 61 0.39 9.75 4.72
C CYS A 61 0.81 8.44 5.39
N LYS A 62 -0.09 7.45 5.52
CA LYS A 62 0.19 6.10 6.04
C LYS A 62 1.13 6.11 7.26
N PRO A 63 0.72 6.71 8.40
CA PRO A 63 1.60 6.85 9.56
C PRO A 63 2.03 5.49 10.11
N VAL A 64 3.26 5.41 10.60
CA VAL A 64 3.86 4.20 11.18
C VAL A 64 4.40 4.50 12.59
N PRO A 65 4.58 3.48 13.45
CA PRO A 65 5.12 3.68 14.78
C PRO A 65 6.47 4.39 14.76
N GLY A 66 6.55 5.48 15.52
CA GLY A 66 7.71 6.39 15.57
C GLY A 66 7.50 7.70 14.80
N ASP A 67 6.50 7.78 13.92
CA ASP A 67 6.11 9.08 13.34
C ASP A 67 5.49 9.99 14.40
N GLU A 68 5.69 11.28 14.28
CA GLU A 68 4.89 12.28 14.98
C GLU A 68 3.49 12.33 14.35
N ILE A 69 2.47 12.14 15.19
CA ILE A 69 1.09 11.96 14.73
C ILE A 69 0.12 12.94 15.37
N THR A 70 -0.97 13.22 14.66
CA THR A 70 -2.12 13.95 15.16
C THR A 70 -3.41 13.26 14.73
N GLY A 71 -4.43 13.30 15.57
CA GLY A 71 -5.76 12.83 15.27
C GLY A 71 -6.65 13.96 14.77
N LEU A 72 -7.48 13.68 13.77
CA LEU A 72 -8.55 14.57 13.32
C LEU A 72 -9.90 13.90 13.54
N LEU A 73 -10.81 14.60 14.19
CA LEU A 73 -12.18 14.12 14.36
C LEU A 73 -12.96 14.31 13.06
N THR A 74 -13.35 13.20 12.47
CA THR A 74 -14.16 13.21 11.23
C THR A 74 -15.64 13.43 11.52
N THR A 75 -16.40 13.86 10.52
CA THR A 75 -17.87 14.04 10.59
C THR A 75 -18.60 12.75 10.99
N LYS A 76 -18.02 11.58 10.73
CA LYS A 76 -18.56 10.28 11.15
C LYS A 76 -18.16 9.87 12.57
N ARG A 77 -17.73 10.81 13.41
CA ARG A 77 -17.28 10.59 14.79
C ARG A 77 -16.15 9.56 14.93
N LYS A 78 -15.31 9.40 13.88
CA LYS A 78 -14.10 8.57 13.89
C LYS A 78 -12.88 9.47 13.97
N ILE A 79 -11.78 8.97 14.53
CA ILE A 79 -10.51 9.67 14.56
C ILE A 79 -9.66 9.18 13.40
N SER A 80 -9.30 10.10 12.49
CA SER A 80 -8.33 9.85 11.43
C SER A 80 -6.94 10.30 11.92
N VAL A 81 -5.99 9.39 11.96
CA VAL A 81 -4.62 9.67 12.44
C VAL A 81 -3.73 9.98 11.26
N HIS A 82 -3.12 11.15 11.29
CA HIS A 82 -2.19 11.65 10.27
C HIS A 82 -0.80 11.88 10.87
N ARG A 83 0.22 11.88 10.03
CA ARG A 83 1.54 12.42 10.37
C ARG A 83 1.44 13.93 10.48
N LEU A 84 2.23 14.55 11.35
CA LEU A 84 2.26 16.01 11.52
C LEU A 84 2.71 16.75 10.25
N ASP A 85 3.57 16.15 9.44
CA ASP A 85 4.07 16.68 8.18
C ASP A 85 3.18 16.35 6.95
N CYS A 86 1.96 15.91 7.18
CA CYS A 86 1.04 15.56 6.09
C CYS A 86 0.48 16.81 5.40
N GLU A 87 0.75 17.00 4.12
CA GLU A 87 0.28 18.13 3.31
C GLU A 87 -1.25 18.33 3.35
N ASN A 88 -2.00 17.24 3.57
CA ASN A 88 -3.45 17.33 3.68
C ASN A 88 -3.95 17.90 5.00
N LEU A 89 -3.10 18.01 6.03
CA LEU A 89 -3.49 18.60 7.31
C LEU A 89 -3.86 20.07 7.17
N GLU A 90 -3.16 20.81 6.32
CA GLU A 90 -3.45 22.23 6.05
C GLU A 90 -4.84 22.43 5.46
N LYS A 91 -5.27 21.49 4.59
CA LYS A 91 -6.62 21.52 3.98
C LYS A 91 -7.73 21.14 4.97
N MET A 92 -7.36 20.56 6.12
CA MET A 92 -8.28 20.03 7.13
C MET A 92 -8.29 20.89 8.42
N GLN A 93 -7.86 22.15 8.37
CA GLN A 93 -7.74 23.05 9.54
C GLN A 93 -9.04 23.22 10.31
N ASN A 94 -10.19 23.10 9.65
CA ASN A 94 -11.52 23.22 10.27
C ASN A 94 -11.95 21.97 11.07
N GLN A 95 -11.15 20.92 11.09
CA GLN A 95 -11.46 19.70 11.86
C GLN A 95 -10.85 19.80 13.26
N ARG A 96 -11.62 19.30 14.26
CA ARG A 96 -11.15 19.26 15.65
C ARG A 96 -9.95 18.32 15.76
N LYS A 97 -8.81 18.87 16.18
CA LYS A 97 -7.60 18.10 16.47
C LYS A 97 -7.76 17.35 17.80
N VAL A 98 -7.26 16.14 17.85
CA VAL A 98 -7.26 15.25 19.01
C VAL A 98 -5.83 14.76 19.25
N ASN A 99 -5.36 14.83 20.48
CA ASN A 99 -4.05 14.28 20.82
C ASN A 99 -4.10 12.75 20.80
N VAL A 100 -3.23 12.17 19.99
CA VAL A 100 -3.06 10.73 19.84
C VAL A 100 -1.59 10.38 20.00
N GLU A 101 -1.31 9.23 20.56
CA GLU A 101 0.05 8.72 20.74
C GLU A 101 0.12 7.27 20.31
N TRP A 102 1.32 6.84 19.89
CA TRP A 102 1.58 5.43 19.68
C TRP A 102 1.60 4.69 21.01
N GLY A 103 0.78 3.63 21.12
CA GLY A 103 0.79 2.76 22.29
C GLY A 103 2.07 1.92 22.35
N VAL A 104 2.47 1.53 23.58
CA VAL A 104 3.71 0.81 23.89
C VAL A 104 3.86 -0.54 23.16
N LYS A 105 2.78 -1.10 22.64
CA LYS A 105 2.74 -2.41 21.97
C LYS A 105 2.35 -2.31 20.49
N GLY A 106 2.99 -1.45 19.74
CA GLY A 106 2.86 -1.38 18.28
C GLY A 106 3.45 -2.63 17.59
N LYS A 107 2.92 -3.82 17.88
CA LYS A 107 3.28 -5.04 17.16
C LYS A 107 2.39 -5.14 15.93
N GLY A 108 2.96 -4.93 14.76
CA GLY A 108 2.24 -5.05 13.50
C GLY A 108 3.12 -4.62 12.33
N ASN A 109 2.70 -4.98 11.14
CA ASN A 109 3.29 -4.47 9.91
C ASN A 109 2.43 -3.32 9.39
N PHE A 110 3.07 -2.26 8.94
CA PHE A 110 2.44 -1.03 8.46
C PHE A 110 2.81 -0.83 6.99
N ALA A 111 1.81 -0.58 6.16
CA ALA A 111 2.04 -0.29 4.76
C ALA A 111 2.51 1.16 4.59
N VAL A 112 3.61 1.35 3.88
CA VAL A 112 4.20 2.64 3.55
C VAL A 112 4.47 2.70 2.05
N SER A 113 4.29 3.89 1.46
CA SER A 113 4.65 4.15 0.07
C SER A 113 5.96 4.92 0.01
N ILE A 114 6.89 4.45 -0.82
CA ILE A 114 8.17 5.10 -1.10
C ILE A 114 8.18 5.47 -2.59
N ARG A 115 8.50 6.72 -2.89
CA ARG A 115 8.77 7.20 -4.23
C ARG A 115 10.28 7.32 -4.43
N ILE A 116 10.76 6.86 -5.56
CA ILE A 116 12.17 6.89 -5.96
C ILE A 116 12.25 7.56 -7.31
N ILE A 117 13.14 8.55 -7.43
CA ILE A 117 13.48 9.18 -8.70
C ILE A 117 14.94 8.85 -8.98
N ALA A 118 15.21 8.24 -10.12
CA ALA A 118 16.53 7.79 -10.49
C ALA A 118 16.79 7.98 -12.00
N ALA A 119 18.04 8.11 -12.39
CA ALA A 119 18.42 8.02 -13.77
C ALA A 119 18.11 6.62 -14.32
N GLU A 120 17.63 6.55 -15.56
CA GLU A 120 17.34 5.26 -16.19
C GLU A 120 18.61 4.43 -16.28
N LYS A 121 18.54 3.22 -15.73
CA LYS A 121 19.66 2.27 -15.67
C LYS A 121 19.12 0.85 -15.73
N PRO A 122 19.70 -0.02 -16.57
CA PRO A 122 19.40 -1.45 -16.52
C PRO A 122 19.64 -2.01 -15.13
N GLY A 123 18.68 -2.78 -14.60
CA GLY A 123 18.79 -3.42 -13.31
C GLY A 123 18.40 -2.56 -12.10
N LEU A 124 18.05 -1.28 -12.26
CA LEU A 124 17.65 -0.40 -11.16
C LEU A 124 16.52 -0.99 -10.30
N LEU A 125 15.49 -1.53 -10.95
CA LEU A 125 14.37 -2.18 -10.26
C LEU A 125 14.83 -3.40 -9.46
N SER A 126 15.69 -4.22 -10.03
CA SER A 126 16.24 -5.42 -9.36
C SER A 126 17.10 -5.04 -8.16
N GLU A 127 17.94 -4.01 -8.27
CA GLU A 127 18.74 -3.48 -7.15
C GLU A 127 17.83 -2.97 -6.04
N THR A 128 16.79 -2.21 -6.37
CA THR A 128 15.80 -1.69 -5.40
C THR A 128 15.06 -2.83 -4.69
N LEU A 129 14.56 -3.81 -5.43
CA LEU A 129 13.87 -4.97 -4.85
C LEU A 129 14.82 -5.80 -3.97
N SER A 130 16.10 -5.90 -4.32
CA SER A 130 17.10 -6.57 -3.50
C SER A 130 17.33 -5.87 -2.16
N VAL A 131 17.24 -4.53 -2.10
CA VAL A 131 17.31 -3.79 -0.83
C VAL A 131 16.12 -4.15 0.07
N PHE A 132 14.90 -4.20 -0.49
CA PHE A 132 13.73 -4.61 0.29
C PHE A 132 13.85 -6.05 0.80
N ALA A 133 14.29 -6.98 -0.05
CA ALA A 133 14.50 -8.37 0.33
C ALA A 133 15.53 -8.52 1.45
N LYS A 134 16.68 -7.82 1.37
CA LYS A 134 17.72 -7.82 2.41
C LYS A 134 17.24 -7.22 3.74
N ALA A 135 16.28 -6.30 3.68
CA ALA A 135 15.65 -5.72 4.86
C ALA A 135 14.48 -6.58 5.40
N ASN A 136 14.17 -7.72 4.77
CA ASN A 136 12.97 -8.54 5.04
C ASN A 136 11.66 -7.73 4.98
N ALA A 137 11.64 -6.65 4.21
CA ALA A 137 10.46 -5.85 3.97
C ALA A 137 9.60 -6.51 2.88
N ARG A 138 8.33 -6.74 3.19
CA ARG A 138 7.39 -7.32 2.23
C ARG A 138 6.94 -6.24 1.24
N VAL A 139 7.17 -6.45 -0.04
CA VAL A 139 6.67 -5.58 -1.12
C VAL A 139 5.22 -5.94 -1.42
N LEU A 140 4.32 -4.97 -1.30
CA LEU A 140 2.89 -5.10 -1.60
C LEU A 140 2.58 -4.71 -3.04
N SER A 141 3.23 -3.65 -3.52
CA SER A 141 3.14 -3.21 -4.91
C SER A 141 4.44 -2.53 -5.35
N ALA A 142 4.74 -2.64 -6.62
CA ALA A 142 5.85 -1.96 -7.26
C ALA A 142 5.38 -1.42 -8.60
N ASN A 143 5.55 -0.14 -8.83
CA ASN A 143 5.21 0.55 -10.07
C ASN A 143 6.41 1.39 -10.49
N ALA A 144 6.86 1.25 -11.72
CA ALA A 144 7.96 2.04 -12.24
C ALA A 144 7.60 2.56 -13.64
N LYS A 145 7.89 3.81 -13.90
CA LYS A 145 7.66 4.48 -15.18
C LYS A 145 8.91 5.24 -15.58
N THR A 146 9.32 5.08 -16.82
CA THR A 146 10.36 5.94 -17.40
C THR A 146 9.70 7.20 -17.97
N THR A 147 10.23 8.35 -17.63
CA THR A 147 9.78 9.66 -18.12
C THR A 147 10.57 10.07 -19.37
N LEU A 148 10.06 11.07 -20.10
CA LEU A 148 10.71 11.58 -21.32
C LEU A 148 12.13 12.11 -21.10
N ASN A 149 12.52 12.41 -19.86
CA ASN A 149 13.83 12.96 -19.49
C ASN A 149 14.83 11.86 -19.09
N ASN A 150 14.64 10.61 -19.50
CA ASN A 150 15.44 9.46 -19.10
C ASN A 150 15.55 9.29 -17.57
N LEU A 151 14.51 9.69 -16.86
CA LEU A 151 14.36 9.43 -15.44
C LEU A 151 13.33 8.32 -15.23
N THR A 152 13.65 7.43 -14.32
CA THR A 152 12.71 6.42 -13.84
C THR A 152 12.08 6.89 -12.52
N GLU A 153 10.76 7.01 -12.50
CA GLU A 153 9.98 7.23 -11.29
C GLU A 153 9.39 5.91 -10.85
N GLY A 154 9.81 5.44 -9.67
CA GLY A 154 9.32 4.22 -9.05
C GLY A 154 8.49 4.53 -7.81
N THR A 155 7.32 3.90 -7.67
CA THR A 155 6.52 3.93 -6.45
C THR A 155 6.38 2.52 -5.91
N PHE A 156 6.81 2.32 -4.68
CA PHE A 156 6.80 1.03 -4.01
C PHE A 156 5.95 1.11 -2.74
N GLU A 157 5.06 0.16 -2.57
CA GLU A 157 4.35 -0.01 -1.31
C GLU A 157 4.93 -1.22 -0.58
N ILE A 158 5.45 -0.99 0.62
CA ILE A 158 6.11 -2.01 1.44
C ILE A 158 5.49 -2.10 2.81
N GLU A 159 5.58 -3.28 3.44
CA GLU A 159 5.25 -3.47 4.86
C GLU A 159 6.50 -3.35 5.72
N ILE A 160 6.44 -2.52 6.75
CA ILE A 160 7.51 -2.29 7.74
C ILE A 160 6.93 -2.28 9.16
N LYS A 161 7.80 -2.36 10.16
CA LYS A 161 7.40 -2.39 11.58
C LYS A 161 7.39 -1.00 12.23
N ASN A 162 8.33 -0.14 11.86
CA ASN A 162 8.52 1.18 12.47
C ASN A 162 9.30 2.13 11.55
N ILE A 163 9.40 3.40 11.99
CA ILE A 163 10.10 4.44 11.24
C ILE A 163 11.61 4.14 11.06
N LYS A 164 12.27 3.57 12.04
CA LYS A 164 13.72 3.26 11.96
C LYS A 164 14.03 2.27 10.84
N GLU A 165 13.19 1.26 10.67
CA GLU A 165 13.30 0.29 9.57
C GLU A 165 13.11 0.98 8.21
N LEU A 166 12.15 1.91 8.12
CA LEU A 166 11.92 2.71 6.92
C LEU A 166 13.13 3.56 6.57
N GLU A 167 13.69 4.29 7.53
CA GLU A 167 14.85 5.15 7.34
C GLU A 167 16.06 4.37 6.85
N GLN A 168 16.32 3.20 7.43
CA GLN A 168 17.40 2.32 6.97
C GLN A 168 17.22 1.84 5.53
N ILE A 169 15.98 1.52 5.16
CA ILE A 169 15.65 1.11 3.80
C ILE A 169 15.86 2.28 2.84
N MET A 170 15.31 3.45 3.16
CA MET A 170 15.44 4.65 2.33
C MET A 170 16.89 5.06 2.14
N GLN A 171 17.71 5.01 3.20
CA GLN A 171 19.14 5.29 3.13
C GLN A 171 19.88 4.31 2.20
N LYS A 172 19.58 3.01 2.29
CA LYS A 172 20.18 1.99 1.40
C LYS A 172 19.77 2.21 -0.05
N ILE A 173 18.53 2.62 -0.32
CA ILE A 173 18.05 2.92 -1.67
C ILE A 173 18.74 4.18 -2.21
N GLN A 174 18.89 5.22 -1.38
CA GLN A 174 19.58 6.46 -1.77
C GLN A 174 21.03 6.22 -2.18
N ASN A 175 21.67 5.19 -1.62
CA ASN A 175 23.04 4.78 -1.96
C ASN A 175 23.16 3.97 -3.26
N ILE A 176 22.03 3.61 -3.90
CA ILE A 176 22.05 2.94 -5.19
C ILE A 176 22.53 3.95 -6.26
N LYS A 177 23.52 3.57 -7.04
CA LYS A 177 24.07 4.43 -8.11
C LYS A 177 22.96 4.78 -9.12
N GLY A 178 22.74 6.08 -9.31
CA GLY A 178 21.71 6.60 -10.21
C GLY A 178 20.45 7.07 -9.51
N VAL A 179 20.24 6.75 -8.24
CA VAL A 179 19.13 7.30 -7.45
C VAL A 179 19.43 8.76 -7.12
N GLN A 180 18.51 9.65 -7.52
CA GLN A 180 18.61 11.09 -7.29
C GLN A 180 17.84 11.48 -6.02
N LYS A 181 16.64 10.91 -5.83
CA LYS A 181 15.77 11.23 -4.72
C LYS A 181 15.00 10.02 -4.25
N THR A 182 14.90 9.87 -2.94
CA THR A 182 14.03 8.91 -2.28
C THR A 182 13.17 9.65 -1.28
N GLU A 183 11.87 9.52 -1.40
CA GLU A 183 10.91 10.19 -0.52
C GLU A 183 9.76 9.28 -0.12
N ARG A 184 9.11 9.60 0.97
CA ARG A 184 7.89 8.94 1.40
C ARG A 184 6.69 9.56 0.70
N ALA A 185 5.89 8.74 0.00
CA ALA A 185 4.73 9.18 -0.78
C ALA A 185 3.42 9.07 0.02
#